data_7a919e14227db43f3c4e9a5709d86a08
#
_entry.id   7a919e14227db43f3c4e9a5709d86a08
#
_cell.length_a   1.000
_cell.length_b   1.000
_cell.length_c   1.000
_cell.angle_alpha   90.00
_cell.angle_beta   90.00
_cell.angle_gamma   90.00
#
_symmetry.space_group_name_H-M   'P 1'
#
loop_
_entity.id
_entity.type
_entity.pdbx_description
1 polymer ?
#
loop_
_entity_poly.entity_id
_entity_poly.type
_entity_poly.pdbx_seq_one_letter_code
_entity_poly.pdbx_strand_id
1 'polypeptide(L)'
;LRGCFAAPAGYDSGMKLARKLLHTRYRVDDLERTVKFYKEALGLEEVRRSKSPRGSELVFVKAPESEETIELCSYPASGPVKVQPDLTHLAFEVDSLEEFGKHLASLGLKYSDGPQYWPDGKGIAFVDAPEGYEIELIQRAKPSGG
;
A
#
# COMPACT_ATOMS: atom_id res chain seq x y z
N LEU A 1 -0.03 -26.01 16.71
CA LEU A 1 -1.36 -26.01 17.35
C LEU A 1 -2.26 -25.10 16.54
N ARG A 2 -3.10 -25.69 15.66
CA ARG A 2 -4.13 -24.97 14.92
C ARG A 2 -5.31 -24.77 15.90
N GLY A 3 -5.44 -23.57 16.46
CA GLY A 3 -6.64 -23.17 17.18
C GLY A 3 -7.80 -23.04 16.19
N CYS A 4 -8.68 -24.03 16.13
CA CYS A 4 -9.97 -23.86 15.50
C CYS A 4 -10.79 -22.91 16.37
N PHE A 5 -10.95 -21.67 15.94
CA PHE A 5 -11.97 -20.80 16.52
C PHE A 5 -13.34 -21.33 16.08
N ALA A 6 -14.07 -21.94 17.01
CA ALA A 6 -15.46 -22.28 16.78
C ALA A 6 -16.27 -20.99 16.64
N ALA A 7 -17.16 -20.94 15.67
CA ALA A 7 -18.08 -19.82 15.53
C ALA A 7 -18.91 -19.68 16.82
N PRO A 8 -19.14 -18.45 17.32
CA PRO A 8 -19.92 -18.24 18.50
C PRO A 8 -21.37 -18.75 18.31
N ALA A 9 -21.94 -19.32 19.37
CA ALA A 9 -23.33 -19.80 19.37
C ALA A 9 -24.28 -18.61 19.05
N GLY A 10 -25.11 -18.77 18.02
CA GLY A 10 -26.01 -17.72 17.54
C GLY A 10 -25.52 -16.98 16.27
N TYR A 11 -24.47 -17.46 15.64
CA TYR A 11 -24.05 -16.92 14.36
C TYR A 11 -25.07 -17.24 13.26
N ASP A 12 -25.73 -16.21 12.76
CA ASP A 12 -26.59 -16.32 11.59
C ASP A 12 -25.73 -16.42 10.34
N SER A 13 -25.81 -17.56 9.64
CA SER A 13 -25.06 -17.79 8.40
C SER A 13 -25.39 -16.82 7.25
N GLY A 14 -26.48 -16.04 7.38
CA GLY A 14 -26.86 -14.97 6.46
C GLY A 14 -26.22 -13.61 6.78
N MET A 15 -25.68 -13.42 7.98
CA MET A 15 -25.07 -12.15 8.40
C MET A 15 -23.61 -12.07 7.98
N LYS A 16 -23.26 -11.05 7.21
CA LYS A 16 -21.88 -10.70 6.88
C LYS A 16 -21.32 -9.83 8.01
N LEU A 17 -20.30 -10.31 8.72
CA LEU A 17 -19.68 -9.56 9.82
C LEU A 17 -18.88 -8.37 9.29
N ALA A 18 -17.65 -8.57 8.82
CA ALA A 18 -16.92 -7.55 8.08
C ALA A 18 -17.25 -7.69 6.60
N ARG A 19 -17.91 -6.72 6.03
CA ARG A 19 -18.44 -6.83 4.66
C ARG A 19 -17.44 -6.45 3.58
N LYS A 20 -16.59 -5.48 3.86
CA LYS A 20 -15.71 -4.89 2.85
C LYS A 20 -14.55 -4.17 3.53
N LEU A 21 -13.35 -4.34 2.98
CA LEU A 21 -12.21 -3.50 3.32
C LEU A 21 -12.43 -2.11 2.71
N LEU A 22 -12.44 -1.05 3.51
CA LEU A 22 -12.67 0.31 3.05
C LEU A 22 -11.37 1.08 2.87
N HIS A 23 -10.52 1.04 3.88
CA HIS A 23 -9.20 1.68 3.81
C HIS A 23 -8.22 1.04 4.79
N THR A 24 -6.95 1.30 4.53
CA THR A 24 -5.83 1.02 5.45
C THR A 24 -5.18 2.34 5.80
N ARG A 25 -4.93 2.59 7.09
CA ARG A 25 -4.26 3.82 7.55
C ARG A 25 -2.77 3.61 7.70
N TYR A 26 -2.00 4.58 7.21
CA TYR A 26 -0.59 4.76 7.51
C TYR A 26 -0.38 6.14 8.15
N ARG A 27 0.16 6.14 9.36
CA ARG A 27 0.57 7.38 10.02
C ARG A 27 1.95 7.79 9.51
N VAL A 28 2.08 9.06 9.14
CA VAL A 28 3.30 9.63 8.57
C VAL A 28 3.64 10.96 9.26
N ASP A 29 4.89 11.36 9.24
CA ASP A 29 5.34 12.62 9.82
C ASP A 29 5.17 13.78 8.84
N ASP A 30 5.56 13.58 7.59
CA ASP A 30 5.44 14.57 6.51
C ASP A 30 4.37 14.13 5.51
N LEU A 31 3.14 14.61 5.72
CA LEU A 31 1.98 14.21 4.92
C LEU A 31 2.15 14.60 3.44
N GLU A 32 2.57 15.83 3.16
CA GLU A 32 2.68 16.30 1.77
C GLU A 32 3.79 15.58 0.99
N ARG A 33 4.90 15.30 1.62
CA ARG A 33 5.97 14.51 1.03
C ARG A 33 5.51 13.10 0.70
N THR A 34 4.77 12.48 1.59
CA THR A 34 4.24 11.13 1.39
C THR A 34 3.15 11.12 0.31
N VAL A 35 2.23 12.07 0.32
CA VAL A 35 1.21 12.22 -0.74
C VAL A 35 1.88 12.38 -2.11
N LYS A 36 2.89 13.24 -2.21
CA LYS A 36 3.64 13.44 -3.44
C LYS A 36 4.26 12.12 -3.94
N PHE A 37 4.87 11.35 -3.05
CA PHE A 37 5.43 10.05 -3.39
C PHE A 37 4.37 9.09 -3.93
N TYR A 38 3.24 8.95 -3.26
CA TYR A 38 2.16 8.06 -3.72
C TYR A 38 1.58 8.48 -5.07
N LYS A 39 1.49 9.77 -5.33
CA LYS A 39 0.99 10.30 -6.61
C LYS A 39 2.02 10.17 -7.74
N GLU A 40 3.23 10.60 -7.51
CA GLU A 40 4.26 10.71 -8.56
C GLU A 40 5.01 9.40 -8.80
N ALA A 41 5.40 8.70 -7.74
CA ALA A 41 6.14 7.45 -7.87
C ALA A 41 5.23 6.25 -8.15
N LEU A 42 4.07 6.18 -7.51
CA LEU A 42 3.16 5.05 -7.64
C LEU A 42 1.96 5.32 -8.57
N GLY A 43 1.72 6.57 -8.96
CA GLY A 43 0.61 6.91 -9.85
C GLY A 43 -0.76 6.84 -9.19
N LEU A 44 -0.85 6.91 -7.85
CA LEU A 44 -2.12 6.89 -7.15
C LEU A 44 -2.86 8.22 -7.28
N GLU A 45 -4.18 8.16 -7.20
CA GLU A 45 -5.07 9.32 -7.26
C GLU A 45 -5.41 9.80 -5.84
N GLU A 46 -5.33 11.11 -5.61
CA GLU A 46 -5.87 11.71 -4.39
C GLU A 46 -7.39 11.80 -4.50
N VAL A 47 -8.09 11.16 -3.56
CA VAL A 47 -9.56 11.08 -3.57
C VAL A 47 -10.18 12.18 -2.73
N ARG A 48 -9.64 12.44 -1.55
CA ARG A 48 -10.14 13.48 -0.63
C ARG A 48 -9.13 13.83 0.44
N ARG A 49 -9.35 14.99 1.06
CA ARG A 49 -8.64 15.46 2.25
C ARG A 49 -9.64 15.81 3.33
N SER A 50 -9.25 15.63 4.58
CA SER A 50 -10.06 16.05 5.71
C SER A 50 -9.19 16.29 6.96
N LYS A 51 -9.79 16.93 7.96
CA LYS A 51 -9.22 17.02 9.31
C LYS A 51 -10.13 16.26 10.26
N SER A 52 -9.56 15.47 11.13
CA SER A 52 -10.34 14.81 12.16
C SER A 52 -10.65 15.81 13.31
N PRO A 53 -11.71 15.55 14.11
CA PRO A 53 -12.00 16.36 15.29
C PRO A 53 -10.85 16.38 16.32
N ARG A 54 -9.95 15.40 16.27
CA ARG A 54 -8.77 15.29 17.14
C ARG A 54 -7.54 16.02 16.60
N GLY A 55 -7.65 16.71 15.45
CA GLY A 55 -6.58 17.50 14.86
C GLY A 55 -5.63 16.74 13.94
N SER A 56 -5.90 15.48 13.60
CA SER A 56 -5.13 14.79 12.55
C SER A 56 -5.52 15.29 11.16
N GLU A 57 -4.53 15.40 10.30
CA GLU A 57 -4.74 15.67 8.87
C GLU A 57 -4.73 14.39 8.09
N LEU A 58 -5.72 14.22 7.21
CA LEU A 58 -5.97 12.99 6.48
C LEU A 58 -5.98 13.27 4.98
N VAL A 59 -5.27 12.42 4.23
CA VAL A 59 -5.36 12.37 2.76
C VAL A 59 -5.63 10.94 2.36
N PHE A 60 -6.65 10.74 1.53
CA PHE A 60 -6.99 9.43 0.99
C PHE A 60 -6.51 9.33 -0.45
N VAL A 61 -5.72 8.32 -0.74
CA VAL A 61 -5.23 8.01 -2.08
C VAL A 61 -5.71 6.62 -2.50
N LYS A 62 -5.79 6.39 -3.80
CA LYS A 62 -6.34 5.17 -4.37
C LYS A 62 -5.59 4.79 -5.63
N ALA A 63 -5.31 3.48 -5.80
CA ALA A 63 -4.87 2.95 -7.09
C ALA A 63 -6.03 3.02 -8.09
N PRO A 64 -5.79 3.31 -9.39
CA PRO A 64 -6.85 3.55 -10.37
C PRO A 64 -7.90 2.44 -10.48
N GLU A 65 -7.48 1.18 -10.34
CA GLU A 65 -8.36 0.00 -10.49
C GLU A 65 -8.82 -0.60 -9.16
N SER A 66 -8.49 0.02 -8.02
CA SER A 66 -8.90 -0.44 -6.69
C SER A 66 -10.11 0.33 -6.19
N GLU A 67 -10.92 -0.30 -5.33
CA GLU A 67 -12.03 0.38 -4.64
C GLU A 67 -11.61 0.94 -3.29
N GLU A 68 -10.82 0.16 -2.52
CA GLU A 68 -10.30 0.55 -1.23
C GLU A 68 -9.30 1.69 -1.37
N THR A 69 -9.24 2.53 -0.33
CA THR A 69 -8.31 3.66 -0.26
C THR A 69 -7.20 3.42 0.74
N ILE A 70 -6.14 4.18 0.62
CA ILE A 70 -5.09 4.29 1.61
C ILE A 70 -5.27 5.64 2.30
N GLU A 71 -5.43 5.62 3.62
CA GLU A 71 -5.51 6.81 4.44
C GLU A 71 -4.12 7.18 4.94
N LEU A 72 -3.59 8.27 4.46
CA LEU A 72 -2.35 8.86 4.98
C LEU A 72 -2.71 9.85 6.07
N CYS A 73 -2.18 9.65 7.27
CA CYS A 73 -2.55 10.40 8.45
C CYS A 73 -1.34 11.07 9.09
N SER A 74 -1.38 12.39 9.23
CA SER A 74 -0.44 13.13 10.07
C SER A 74 -1.10 13.46 11.40
N TYR A 75 -0.47 13.02 12.49
CA TYR A 75 -0.93 13.33 13.85
C TYR A 75 0.28 13.54 14.76
N PRO A 76 0.88 14.75 14.77
CA PRO A 76 2.10 15.04 15.51
C PRO A 76 2.01 14.79 17.02
N ALA A 77 0.81 14.91 17.61
CA ALA A 77 0.60 14.65 19.03
C ALA A 77 0.94 13.21 19.47
N SER A 78 0.92 12.25 18.53
CA SER A 78 1.32 10.86 18.80
C SER A 78 2.84 10.64 18.76
N GLY A 79 3.62 11.69 18.53
CA GLY A 79 5.07 11.61 18.42
C GLY A 79 5.55 11.15 17.03
N PRO A 80 6.89 11.06 16.83
CA PRO A 80 7.48 10.72 15.55
C PRO A 80 7.15 9.29 15.12
N VAL A 81 7.01 9.12 13.81
CA VAL A 81 6.82 7.79 13.20
C VAL A 81 8.16 7.06 13.15
N LYS A 82 8.16 5.81 13.60
CA LYS A 82 9.29 4.89 13.47
C LYS A 82 8.78 3.60 12.85
N VAL A 83 9.12 3.37 11.61
CA VAL A 83 8.74 2.16 10.89
C VAL A 83 9.83 1.11 11.09
N GLN A 84 9.46 -0.02 11.69
CA GLN A 84 10.38 -1.14 11.84
C GLN A 84 10.45 -1.93 10.52
N PRO A 85 11.61 -2.50 10.17
CA PRO A 85 11.73 -3.39 9.02
C PRO A 85 10.72 -4.54 9.07
N ASP A 86 10.16 -4.89 7.92
CA ASP A 86 9.22 -6.01 7.74
C ASP A 86 7.94 -5.94 8.60
N LEU A 87 7.62 -4.78 9.16
CA LEU A 87 6.44 -4.61 10.01
C LEU A 87 5.14 -4.75 9.23
N THR A 88 5.07 -4.09 8.10
CA THR A 88 3.90 -4.06 7.21
C THR A 88 4.30 -3.53 5.85
N HIS A 89 3.60 -3.94 4.81
CA HIS A 89 3.74 -3.33 3.49
C HIS A 89 2.43 -3.38 2.71
N LEU A 90 2.31 -2.50 1.74
CA LEU A 90 1.31 -2.57 0.68
C LEU A 90 1.91 -3.26 -0.53
N ALA A 91 1.10 -4.00 -1.27
CA ALA A 91 1.52 -4.59 -2.53
C ALA A 91 0.63 -4.06 -3.67
N PHE A 92 1.27 -3.63 -4.75
CA PHE A 92 0.60 -3.15 -5.96
C PHE A 92 0.99 -3.99 -7.16
N GLU A 93 0.02 -4.29 -8.01
CA GLU A 93 0.27 -4.87 -9.31
C GLU A 93 0.79 -3.80 -10.27
N VAL A 94 1.81 -4.14 -11.04
CA VAL A 94 2.39 -3.31 -12.10
C VAL A 94 2.53 -4.10 -13.38
N ASP A 95 2.46 -3.45 -14.52
CA ASP A 95 2.59 -4.12 -15.82
C ASP A 95 4.01 -4.60 -16.10
N SER A 96 5.01 -3.78 -15.75
CA SER A 96 6.42 -4.05 -16.00
C SER A 96 7.30 -3.43 -14.92
N LEU A 97 8.06 -4.27 -14.22
CA LEU A 97 9.05 -3.79 -13.25
C LEU A 97 10.22 -3.06 -13.93
N GLU A 98 10.56 -3.42 -15.16
CA GLU A 98 11.60 -2.71 -15.92
C GLU A 98 11.18 -1.27 -16.20
N GLU A 99 9.99 -1.06 -16.75
CA GLU A 99 9.46 0.27 -17.05
C GLU A 99 9.20 1.08 -15.77
N PHE A 100 8.72 0.42 -14.73
CA PHE A 100 8.52 1.05 -13.43
C PHE A 100 9.85 1.52 -12.82
N GLY A 101 10.92 0.73 -12.94
CA GLY A 101 12.26 1.10 -12.52
C GLY A 101 12.80 2.33 -13.26
N LYS A 102 12.53 2.45 -14.57
CA LYS A 102 12.88 3.65 -15.36
C LYS A 102 12.10 4.87 -14.89
N HIS A 103 10.82 4.70 -14.58
CA HIS A 103 9.98 5.76 -14.01
C HIS A 103 10.54 6.23 -12.66
N LEU A 104 10.86 5.32 -11.75
CA LEU A 104 11.49 5.67 -10.47
C LEU A 104 12.79 6.44 -10.68
N ALA A 105 13.65 5.99 -11.60
CA ALA A 105 14.92 6.66 -11.91
C ALA A 105 14.72 8.09 -12.41
N SER A 106 13.66 8.35 -13.19
CA SER A 106 13.31 9.70 -13.65
C SER A 106 12.95 10.65 -12.49
N LEU A 107 12.55 10.11 -11.34
CA LEU A 107 12.25 10.85 -10.11
C LEU A 107 13.43 10.86 -9.12
N GLY A 108 14.57 10.32 -9.49
CA GLY A 108 15.72 10.17 -8.59
C GLY A 108 15.55 9.08 -7.55
N LEU A 109 14.62 8.14 -7.77
CA LEU A 109 14.32 7.01 -6.89
C LEU A 109 14.87 5.72 -7.49
N LYS A 110 14.89 4.68 -6.68
CA LYS A 110 15.29 3.32 -7.10
C LYS A 110 14.58 2.28 -6.24
N TYR A 111 14.57 1.05 -6.71
CA TYR A 111 14.18 -0.08 -5.88
C TYR A 111 15.10 -0.21 -4.66
N SER A 112 14.51 -0.52 -3.51
CA SER A 112 15.23 -0.86 -2.29
C SER A 112 15.66 -2.32 -2.29
N ASP A 113 14.89 -3.18 -2.99
CA ASP A 113 15.21 -4.59 -3.18
C ASP A 113 14.62 -5.09 -4.51
N GLY A 114 15.32 -6.02 -5.17
CA GLY A 114 14.93 -6.56 -6.46
C GLY A 114 15.24 -5.63 -7.65
N PRO A 115 14.65 -5.85 -8.83
CA PRO A 115 13.66 -6.88 -9.17
C PRO A 115 14.17 -8.31 -9.11
N GLN A 116 13.31 -9.23 -8.67
CA GLN A 116 13.52 -10.66 -8.78
C GLN A 116 12.47 -11.27 -9.71
N TYR A 117 12.89 -12.10 -10.64
CA TYR A 117 12.01 -12.70 -11.64
C TYR A 117 11.98 -14.23 -11.54
N TRP A 118 10.84 -14.79 -11.89
CA TRP A 118 10.63 -16.22 -12.08
C TRP A 118 10.58 -16.57 -13.57
N PRO A 119 10.78 -17.86 -13.92
CA PRO A 119 10.79 -18.28 -15.34
C PRO A 119 9.48 -18.01 -16.10
N ASP A 120 8.36 -17.94 -15.41
CA ASP A 120 7.04 -17.64 -16.00
C ASP A 120 6.83 -16.14 -16.28
N GLY A 121 7.81 -15.31 -15.94
CA GLY A 121 7.75 -13.84 -16.11
C GLY A 121 7.14 -13.09 -14.94
N LYS A 122 6.73 -13.78 -13.87
CA LYS A 122 6.40 -13.12 -12.60
C LYS A 122 7.63 -12.39 -12.06
N GLY A 123 7.42 -11.25 -11.48
CA GLY A 123 8.50 -10.50 -10.82
C GLY A 123 8.01 -9.76 -9.60
N ILE A 124 8.91 -9.51 -8.66
CA ILE A 124 8.67 -8.66 -7.50
C ILE A 124 9.84 -7.70 -7.30
N ALA A 125 9.53 -6.53 -6.78
CA ALA A 125 10.52 -5.56 -6.30
C ALA A 125 9.92 -4.77 -5.15
N PHE A 126 10.78 -4.11 -4.39
CA PHE A 126 10.37 -3.23 -3.29
C PHE A 126 10.90 -1.81 -3.52
N VAL A 127 10.13 -0.84 -3.06
CA VAL A 127 10.54 0.56 -2.97
C VAL A 127 10.11 1.10 -1.61
N ASP A 128 10.94 1.94 -1.00
CA ASP A 128 10.61 2.54 0.29
C ASP A 128 9.88 3.87 0.09
N ALA A 129 8.77 4.03 0.77
CA ALA A 129 8.11 5.32 0.92
C ALA A 129 8.94 6.24 1.85
N PRO A 130 8.70 7.57 1.83
CA PRO A 130 9.51 8.54 2.58
C PRO A 130 9.68 8.25 4.07
N GLU A 131 8.68 7.67 4.70
CA GLU A 131 8.69 7.34 6.14
C GLU A 131 9.36 6.00 6.44
N GLY A 132 9.79 5.26 5.41
CA GLY A 132 10.36 3.94 5.55
C GLY A 132 9.36 2.78 5.46
N TYR A 133 8.10 3.03 5.13
CA TYR A 133 7.16 1.96 4.80
C TYR A 133 7.57 1.29 3.51
N GLU A 134 7.71 -0.03 3.54
CA GLU A 134 8.04 -0.82 2.36
C GLU A 134 6.82 -0.96 1.45
N ILE A 135 7.04 -0.90 0.15
CA ILE A 135 6.01 -1.11 -0.86
C ILE A 135 6.49 -2.19 -1.81
N GLU A 136 5.72 -3.27 -1.91
CA GLU A 136 5.95 -4.35 -2.85
C GLU A 136 5.28 -4.05 -4.19
N LEU A 137 6.01 -4.27 -5.26
CA LEU A 137 5.52 -4.17 -6.62
C LEU A 137 5.56 -5.54 -7.28
N ILE A 138 4.42 -5.98 -7.80
CA ILE A 138 4.24 -7.33 -8.34
C ILE A 138 3.90 -7.23 -9.82
N GLN A 139 4.78 -7.79 -10.65
CA GLN A 139 4.51 -8.07 -12.05
C GLN A 139 3.95 -9.49 -12.15
N ARG A 140 2.75 -9.62 -12.72
CA ARG A 140 2.14 -10.94 -12.90
C ARG A 140 2.90 -11.78 -13.92
N ALA A 141 2.78 -13.09 -13.80
CA ALA A 141 3.25 -14.03 -14.83
C ALA A 141 2.62 -13.69 -16.18
N LYS A 142 3.39 -13.84 -17.27
CA LYS A 142 2.85 -13.69 -18.62
C LYS A 142 1.82 -14.78 -18.87
N PRO A 143 0.69 -14.48 -19.56
CA PRO A 143 -0.22 -15.53 -19.99
C PRO A 143 0.54 -16.58 -20.78
N SER A 144 0.27 -17.87 -20.52
CA SER A 144 0.78 -18.96 -21.35
C SER A 144 0.32 -18.68 -22.76
N GLY A 145 1.24 -18.46 -23.70
CA GLY A 145 0.92 -18.24 -25.09
C GLY A 145 0.09 -19.39 -25.60
N GLY A 146 -1.12 -19.10 -26.03
CA GLY A 146 -1.94 -20.06 -26.75
C GLY A 146 -1.32 -20.39 -28.10
#